data_8e3dc4e8314baaa85a56e2c1d8c4f3bb
#
_entry.id   8e3dc4e8314baaa85a56e2c1d8c4f3bb
#
_cell.length_a   1.000
_cell.length_b   1.000
_cell.length_c   1.000
_cell.angle_alpha   90.00
_cell.angle_beta   90.00
_cell.angle_gamma   90.00
#
_symmetry.space_group_name_H-M   'P 1'
#
loop_
_entity.id
_entity.type
_entity.pdbx_description
1 polymer ?
#
loop_
_entity_poly.entity_id
_entity_poly.type
_entity_poly.pdbx_seq_one_letter_code
_entity_poly.pdbx_strand_id
1 'polypeptide(L)'
;MVKYYDEDVISCLSPSIVLSPFFEEWFLYVEDILINDEFQKRKLFMHHHNISVWEHSILVSFKSFVVAKYFNADARICAIAGLLHDFYTKAWIKTQDVVELENGKYFDEVKKPLFKKHGFTHASDAANNYVKYFPELKDKKITNSIKRHMFPLYIVPPRYKEGYIITIVDKYNSMNEMPSIKNVSQIVVKKTKTILKRIFVK
;
A
#
# COMPACT_ATOMS: atom_id res chain seq x y z
N MET A 1 -12.55 28.14 -2.98
CA MET A 1 -12.81 27.49 -1.67
C MET A 1 -11.49 26.95 -1.19
N VAL A 2 -10.87 27.54 -0.16
CA VAL A 2 -9.64 27.03 0.42
C VAL A 2 -10.01 25.75 1.16
N LYS A 3 -9.55 24.59 0.68
CA LYS A 3 -9.69 23.35 1.41
C LYS A 3 -8.71 23.38 2.60
N TYR A 4 -9.25 23.36 3.81
CA TYR A 4 -8.46 23.07 4.99
C TYR A 4 -8.19 21.56 5.00
N TYR A 5 -6.98 21.19 4.70
CA TYR A 5 -6.49 19.82 4.87
C TYR A 5 -6.11 19.61 6.34
N ASP A 6 -6.21 18.37 6.81
CA ASP A 6 -5.71 18.01 8.13
C ASP A 6 -4.19 18.15 8.15
N GLU A 7 -3.68 19.23 8.79
CA GLU A 7 -2.26 19.59 8.82
C GLU A 7 -1.43 18.49 9.50
N ASP A 8 -1.98 17.78 10.46
CA ASP A 8 -1.29 16.69 11.16
C ASP A 8 -1.03 15.51 10.23
N VAL A 9 -1.98 15.19 9.36
CA VAL A 9 -1.81 14.14 8.35
C VAL A 9 -0.80 14.56 7.30
N ILE A 10 -0.91 15.78 6.78
CA ILE A 10 0.01 16.27 5.74
C ILE A 10 1.46 16.31 6.24
N SER A 11 1.67 16.73 7.48
CA SER A 11 3.02 16.80 8.09
C SER A 11 3.72 15.43 8.15
N CYS A 12 2.94 14.35 8.16
CA CYS A 12 3.44 12.97 8.14
C CYS A 12 3.77 12.46 6.74
N LEU A 13 3.33 13.16 5.68
CA LEU A 13 3.57 12.73 4.29
C LEU A 13 4.96 13.16 3.82
N SER A 14 5.53 12.37 2.91
CA SER A 14 6.82 12.71 2.31
C SER A 14 6.72 13.99 1.46
N PRO A 15 7.70 14.90 1.52
CA PRO A 15 7.71 16.12 0.70
C PRO A 15 7.56 15.84 -0.80
N SER A 16 8.07 14.71 -1.29
CA SER A 16 7.94 14.32 -2.70
C SER A 16 6.50 14.00 -3.13
N ILE A 17 5.65 13.62 -2.19
CA ILE A 17 4.21 13.43 -2.43
C ILE A 17 3.51 14.78 -2.39
N VAL A 18 3.72 15.57 -1.33
CA VAL A 18 3.03 16.85 -1.10
C VAL A 18 3.34 17.87 -2.21
N LEU A 19 4.57 17.90 -2.70
CA LEU A 19 5.00 18.81 -3.80
C LEU A 19 4.64 18.29 -5.19
N SER A 20 4.01 17.12 -5.30
CA SER A 20 3.62 16.56 -6.59
C SER A 20 2.40 17.29 -7.17
N PRO A 21 2.36 17.54 -8.50
CA PRO A 21 1.18 18.07 -9.16
C PRO A 21 -0.04 17.14 -9.08
N PHE A 22 0.15 15.90 -8.66
CA PHE A 22 -0.90 14.90 -8.47
C PHE A 22 -1.44 14.83 -7.04
N PHE A 23 -0.84 15.58 -6.10
CA PHE A 23 -1.15 15.48 -4.68
C PHE A 23 -2.62 15.75 -4.38
N GLU A 24 -3.15 16.89 -4.81
CA GLU A 24 -4.52 17.31 -4.49
C GLU A 24 -5.57 16.31 -4.97
N GLU A 25 -5.42 15.81 -6.23
CA GLU A 25 -6.36 14.84 -6.78
C GLU A 25 -6.29 13.49 -6.04
N TRP A 26 -5.08 13.01 -5.72
CA TRP A 26 -4.88 11.79 -4.96
C TRP A 26 -5.44 11.92 -3.54
N PHE A 27 -5.14 13.02 -2.86
CA PHE A 27 -5.54 13.28 -1.49
C PHE A 27 -7.06 13.27 -1.31
N LEU A 28 -7.81 13.84 -2.27
CA LEU A 28 -9.27 13.79 -2.30
C LEU A 28 -9.87 12.39 -2.21
N TYR A 29 -9.15 11.37 -2.69
CA TYR A 29 -9.63 9.99 -2.67
C TYR A 29 -9.27 9.23 -1.41
N VAL A 30 -8.29 9.73 -0.65
CA VAL A 30 -7.70 8.96 0.46
C VAL A 30 -7.77 9.68 1.82
N GLU A 31 -8.14 10.95 1.85
CA GLU A 31 -8.17 11.77 3.07
C GLU A 31 -8.95 11.10 4.21
N ASP A 32 -10.19 10.66 3.95
CA ASP A 32 -11.04 10.02 4.96
C ASP A 32 -10.43 8.71 5.51
N ILE A 33 -9.64 8.02 4.69
CA ILE A 33 -8.93 6.82 5.13
C ILE A 33 -7.72 7.21 5.98
N LEU A 34 -6.98 8.24 5.56
CA LEU A 34 -5.77 8.69 6.25
C LEU A 34 -6.05 9.20 7.66
N ILE A 35 -7.19 9.87 7.88
CA ILE A 35 -7.59 10.36 9.22
C ILE A 35 -8.26 9.29 10.09
N ASN A 36 -8.59 8.12 9.54
CA ASN A 36 -9.29 7.08 10.28
C ASN A 36 -8.40 6.46 11.37
N ASP A 37 -8.86 6.44 12.61
CA ASP A 37 -8.11 5.96 13.77
C ASP A 37 -7.62 4.53 13.61
N GLU A 38 -8.42 3.63 13.02
CA GLU A 38 -8.01 2.25 12.81
C GLU A 38 -6.89 2.16 11.76
N PHE A 39 -6.95 2.98 10.69
CA PHE A 39 -5.87 3.04 9.71
C PHE A 39 -4.60 3.65 10.31
N GLN A 40 -4.71 4.67 11.15
CA GLN A 40 -3.58 5.31 11.85
C GLN A 40 -2.77 4.32 12.71
N LYS A 41 -3.41 3.28 13.27
CA LYS A 41 -2.71 2.23 14.04
C LYS A 41 -1.64 1.50 13.20
N ARG A 42 -1.71 1.55 11.88
CA ARG A 42 -0.70 0.96 10.97
C ARG A 42 0.64 1.68 11.01
N LYS A 43 0.72 2.86 11.65
CA LYS A 43 1.99 3.53 12.00
C LYS A 43 2.84 2.69 12.96
N LEU A 44 2.20 1.88 13.81
CA LEU A 44 2.87 1.01 14.78
C LEU A 44 3.22 -0.37 14.20
N PHE A 45 2.63 -0.74 13.04
CA PHE A 45 2.89 -2.02 12.39
C PHE A 45 4.11 -1.89 11.49
N MET A 46 5.18 -2.61 11.82
CA MET A 46 6.37 -2.63 10.97
C MET A 46 6.13 -3.49 9.73
N HIS A 47 6.42 -2.93 8.55
CA HIS A 47 6.36 -3.62 7.26
C HIS A 47 7.68 -4.35 6.99
N HIS A 48 8.78 -3.59 6.86
CA HIS A 48 10.15 -4.08 6.75
C HIS A 48 11.07 -3.17 7.55
N HIS A 49 12.11 -3.72 8.15
CA HIS A 49 13.17 -3.11 8.97
C HIS A 49 12.91 -1.71 9.58
N ASN A 50 12.65 -0.68 8.81
CA ASN A 50 12.55 0.71 9.27
C ASN A 50 11.37 1.48 8.67
N ILE A 51 10.40 0.80 8.07
CA ILE A 51 9.21 1.44 7.49
C ILE A 51 7.95 0.81 8.07
N SER A 52 7.00 1.63 8.43
CA SER A 52 5.69 1.19 8.90
C SER A 52 4.79 0.75 7.74
N VAL A 53 3.78 -0.08 8.05
CA VAL A 53 2.72 -0.42 7.09
C VAL A 53 2.00 0.83 6.60
N TRP A 54 1.83 1.84 7.44
CA TRP A 54 1.24 3.12 7.09
C TRP A 54 2.04 3.85 6.00
N GLU A 55 3.35 4.04 6.20
CA GLU A 55 4.23 4.70 5.23
C GLU A 55 4.34 3.94 3.92
N HIS A 56 4.51 2.61 3.99
CA HIS A 56 4.52 1.74 2.82
C HIS A 56 3.22 1.88 2.02
N SER A 57 2.07 1.80 2.68
CA SER A 57 0.75 1.89 2.04
C SER A 57 0.53 3.23 1.35
N ILE A 58 1.00 4.34 1.93
CA ILE A 58 0.94 5.66 1.29
C ILE A 58 1.78 5.69 0.01
N LEU A 59 3.00 5.17 0.05
CA LEU A 59 3.86 5.11 -1.14
C LEU A 59 3.27 4.25 -2.25
N VAL A 60 2.70 3.09 -1.90
CA VAL A 60 2.02 2.21 -2.87
C VAL A 60 0.79 2.89 -3.44
N SER A 61 -0.03 3.52 -2.60
CA SER A 61 -1.23 4.28 -3.01
C SER A 61 -0.90 5.38 -4.01
N PHE A 62 -0.02 6.30 -3.62
CA PHE A 62 0.33 7.44 -4.44
C PHE A 62 0.97 7.05 -5.77
N LYS A 63 1.95 6.13 -5.75
CA LYS A 63 2.61 5.65 -6.97
C LYS A 63 1.64 4.90 -7.88
N SER A 64 0.76 4.06 -7.32
CA SER A 64 -0.25 3.33 -8.11
C SER A 64 -1.26 4.29 -8.75
N PHE A 65 -1.66 5.34 -8.04
CA PHE A 65 -2.48 6.42 -8.57
C PHE A 65 -1.82 7.10 -9.77
N VAL A 66 -0.56 7.52 -9.63
CA VAL A 66 0.19 8.17 -10.72
C VAL A 66 0.35 7.22 -11.92
N VAL A 67 0.73 5.96 -11.68
CA VAL A 67 0.86 4.96 -12.76
C VAL A 67 -0.47 4.75 -13.48
N ALA A 68 -1.59 4.69 -12.76
CA ALA A 68 -2.92 4.52 -13.33
C ALA A 68 -3.28 5.64 -14.32
N LYS A 69 -2.91 6.89 -14.02
CA LYS A 69 -3.11 8.05 -14.92
C LYS A 69 -2.38 7.84 -16.26
N TYR A 70 -1.17 7.28 -16.25
CA TYR A 70 -0.42 7.03 -17.47
C TYR A 70 -0.92 5.82 -18.28
N PHE A 71 -1.50 4.81 -17.61
CA PHE A 71 -1.97 3.58 -18.26
C PHE A 71 -3.47 3.53 -18.51
N ASN A 72 -4.15 4.67 -18.38
CA ASN A 72 -5.61 4.78 -18.57
C ASN A 72 -6.37 3.69 -17.77
N ALA A 73 -5.97 3.53 -16.49
CA ALA A 73 -6.66 2.73 -15.49
C ALA A 73 -7.43 3.66 -14.53
N ASP A 74 -8.28 3.08 -13.69
CA ASP A 74 -9.04 3.86 -12.72
C ASP A 74 -8.11 4.31 -11.57
N ALA A 75 -7.68 5.58 -11.61
CA ALA A 75 -6.74 6.14 -10.67
C ALA A 75 -7.33 6.21 -9.25
N ARG A 76 -8.63 6.47 -9.09
CA ARG A 76 -9.31 6.44 -7.79
C ARG A 76 -9.24 5.04 -7.16
N ILE A 77 -9.53 4.00 -7.94
CA ILE A 77 -9.42 2.61 -7.48
C ILE A 77 -7.98 2.29 -7.05
N CYS A 78 -6.98 2.73 -7.83
CA CYS A 78 -5.57 2.52 -7.52
C CYS A 78 -5.14 3.26 -6.24
N ALA A 79 -5.62 4.49 -6.01
CA ALA A 79 -5.35 5.24 -4.79
C ALA A 79 -5.89 4.50 -3.55
N ILE A 80 -7.19 4.18 -3.57
CA ILE A 80 -7.86 3.56 -2.42
C ILE A 80 -7.34 2.13 -2.17
N ALA A 81 -7.31 1.29 -3.21
CA ALA A 81 -6.86 -0.09 -3.04
C ALA A 81 -5.37 -0.20 -2.73
N GLY A 82 -4.54 0.71 -3.26
CA GLY A 82 -3.13 0.81 -2.91
C GLY A 82 -2.91 1.24 -1.46
N LEU A 83 -3.76 2.12 -0.91
CA LEU A 83 -3.69 2.51 0.49
C LEU A 83 -4.12 1.38 1.43
N LEU A 84 -5.10 0.58 1.03
CA LEU A 84 -5.72 -0.45 1.87
C LEU A 84 -5.21 -1.87 1.58
N HIS A 85 -4.23 -2.07 0.68
CA HIS A 85 -3.78 -3.41 0.30
C HIS A 85 -3.20 -4.20 1.48
N ASP A 86 -2.55 -3.52 2.42
CA ASP A 86 -1.96 -4.06 3.64
C ASP A 86 -2.71 -3.62 4.92
N PHE A 87 -3.99 -3.33 4.81
CA PHE A 87 -4.85 -2.99 5.95
C PHE A 87 -5.28 -4.24 6.72
N TYR A 88 -4.35 -5.15 7.01
CA TYR A 88 -4.61 -6.36 7.79
C TYR A 88 -4.79 -6.08 9.29
N THR A 89 -5.46 -7.00 10.00
CA THR A 89 -5.88 -6.81 11.40
C THR A 89 -4.76 -6.96 12.41
N LYS A 90 -3.76 -7.81 12.14
CA LYS A 90 -2.72 -8.15 13.12
C LYS A 90 -1.32 -8.01 12.54
N ALA A 91 -0.48 -7.30 13.26
CA ALA A 91 0.93 -7.18 12.92
C ALA A 91 1.63 -8.53 12.92
N TRP A 92 2.57 -8.72 12.02
CA TRP A 92 3.36 -9.94 11.88
C TRP A 92 4.79 -9.81 12.43
N ILE A 93 5.26 -8.57 12.64
CA ILE A 93 6.50 -8.26 13.34
C ILE A 93 6.17 -7.85 14.76
N LYS A 94 6.82 -8.48 15.74
CA LYS A 94 6.66 -8.15 17.16
C LYS A 94 7.47 -6.89 17.48
N THR A 95 6.77 -5.85 17.92
CA THR A 95 7.36 -4.66 18.55
C THR A 95 6.70 -4.45 19.89
N GLN A 96 7.33 -3.69 20.79
CA GLN A 96 6.75 -3.41 22.09
C GLN A 96 5.43 -2.64 21.92
N ASP A 97 5.42 -1.61 21.07
CA ASP A 97 4.25 -0.76 20.81
C ASP A 97 3.04 -1.57 20.32
N VAL A 98 3.26 -2.52 19.40
CA VAL A 98 2.19 -3.39 18.88
C VAL A 98 1.67 -4.35 19.95
N VAL A 99 2.54 -4.87 20.82
CA VAL A 99 2.13 -5.77 21.90
C VAL A 99 1.33 -5.03 22.96
N GLU A 100 1.67 -3.79 23.24
CA GLU A 100 0.95 -2.95 24.22
C GLU A 100 -0.32 -2.33 23.65
N LEU A 101 -0.44 -2.22 22.32
CA LEU A 101 -1.60 -1.62 21.66
C LEU A 101 -2.88 -2.38 21.98
N GLU A 102 -3.83 -1.69 22.63
CA GLU A 102 -5.12 -2.24 23.05
C GLU A 102 -5.01 -3.62 23.72
N ASN A 103 -4.06 -3.76 24.69
CA ASN A 103 -3.83 -4.99 25.45
C ASN A 103 -3.53 -6.23 24.58
N GLY A 104 -2.73 -6.05 23.54
CA GLY A 104 -2.28 -7.15 22.67
C GLY A 104 -3.27 -7.57 21.59
N LYS A 105 -4.35 -6.84 21.38
CA LYS A 105 -5.37 -7.15 20.37
C LYS A 105 -4.79 -7.29 18.95
N TYR A 106 -3.73 -6.57 18.64
CA TYR A 106 -3.14 -6.46 17.29
C TYR A 106 -1.93 -7.36 17.05
N PHE A 107 -1.61 -8.26 17.98
CA PHE A 107 -0.51 -9.21 17.84
C PHE A 107 -0.88 -10.62 18.32
N ASP A 108 -0.48 -11.65 17.55
CA ASP A 108 -0.63 -13.06 17.94
C ASP A 108 0.73 -13.74 18.00
N GLU A 109 1.09 -14.29 19.17
CA GLU A 109 2.34 -15.06 19.34
C GLU A 109 2.27 -16.49 18.78
N VAL A 110 1.12 -16.94 18.28
CA VAL A 110 0.90 -18.32 17.88
C VAL A 110 1.68 -18.66 16.60
N LYS A 111 2.52 -19.70 16.66
CA LYS A 111 3.17 -20.28 15.48
C LYS A 111 2.12 -20.86 14.54
N LYS A 112 1.98 -20.25 13.36
CA LYS A 112 1.02 -20.66 12.33
C LYS A 112 1.66 -21.64 11.33
N PRO A 113 0.92 -22.66 10.83
CA PRO A 113 1.34 -23.49 9.70
C PRO A 113 1.66 -22.63 8.46
N LEU A 114 2.49 -23.15 7.54
CA LEU A 114 2.99 -22.41 6.37
C LEU A 114 1.91 -21.63 5.63
N PHE A 115 0.81 -22.29 5.26
CA PHE A 115 -0.30 -21.66 4.52
C PHE A 115 -1.17 -20.69 5.35
N LYS A 116 -0.97 -20.63 6.66
CA LYS A 116 -1.59 -19.67 7.58
C LYS A 116 -0.63 -18.56 7.99
N LYS A 117 0.61 -18.56 7.46
CA LYS A 117 1.55 -17.47 7.70
C LYS A 117 1.08 -16.20 7.02
N HIS A 118 1.51 -15.08 7.56
CA HIS A 118 1.13 -13.73 7.12
C HIS A 118 1.17 -13.56 5.60
N GLY A 119 2.26 -13.94 4.92
CA GLY A 119 2.41 -13.82 3.47
C GLY A 119 1.28 -14.46 2.63
N PHE A 120 0.57 -15.46 3.18
CA PHE A 120 -0.55 -16.12 2.48
C PHE A 120 -1.94 -15.64 2.90
N THR A 121 -2.07 -14.91 4.00
CA THR A 121 -3.39 -14.58 4.56
C THR A 121 -3.68 -13.09 4.62
N HIS A 122 -2.64 -12.23 4.69
CA HIS A 122 -2.82 -10.79 4.93
C HIS A 122 -3.66 -10.09 3.85
N ALA A 123 -3.51 -10.47 2.58
CA ALA A 123 -4.29 -9.88 1.49
C ALA A 123 -5.80 -10.14 1.62
N SER A 124 -6.18 -11.34 2.07
CA SER A 124 -7.59 -11.67 2.34
C SER A 124 -8.08 -11.01 3.62
N ASP A 125 -7.23 -10.93 4.65
CA ASP A 125 -7.52 -10.23 5.89
C ASP A 125 -7.71 -8.72 5.65
N ALA A 126 -6.80 -8.10 4.91
CA ALA A 126 -6.92 -6.69 4.50
C ALA A 126 -8.21 -6.41 3.72
N ALA A 127 -8.58 -7.31 2.78
CA ALA A 127 -9.81 -7.17 2.01
C ALA A 127 -11.08 -7.27 2.86
N ASN A 128 -11.07 -8.10 3.90
CA ASN A 128 -12.19 -8.20 4.84
C ASN A 128 -12.22 -6.98 5.78
N ASN A 129 -11.06 -6.56 6.25
CA ASN A 129 -10.91 -5.45 7.18
C ASN A 129 -11.35 -4.13 6.54
N TYR A 130 -10.97 -3.89 5.28
CA TYR A 130 -11.38 -2.69 4.56
C TYR A 130 -12.91 -2.60 4.42
N VAL A 131 -13.59 -3.69 4.09
CA VAL A 131 -15.07 -3.71 3.99
C VAL A 131 -15.74 -3.44 5.34
N LYS A 132 -15.09 -3.85 6.43
CA LYS A 132 -15.60 -3.61 7.80
C LYS A 132 -15.49 -2.15 8.21
N TYR A 133 -14.37 -1.49 7.92
CA TYR A 133 -14.10 -0.12 8.39
C TYR A 133 -14.48 0.97 7.39
N PHE A 134 -14.59 0.63 6.10
CA PHE A 134 -14.95 1.53 5.01
C PHE A 134 -16.03 0.90 4.11
N PRO A 135 -17.22 0.56 4.67
CA PRO A 135 -18.28 -0.11 3.91
C PRO A 135 -18.80 0.73 2.74
N GLU A 136 -18.72 2.06 2.85
CA GLU A 136 -19.10 3.03 1.81
C GLU A 136 -18.17 2.99 0.58
N LEU A 137 -16.92 2.56 0.77
CA LEU A 137 -15.94 2.38 -0.31
C LEU A 137 -16.02 0.99 -0.96
N LYS A 138 -16.99 0.14 -0.56
CA LYS A 138 -17.09 -1.23 -1.07
C LYS A 138 -17.28 -1.26 -2.59
N ASP A 139 -16.25 -1.76 -3.26
CA ASP A 139 -16.18 -1.89 -4.72
C ASP A 139 -15.55 -3.20 -5.15
N LYS A 140 -15.99 -3.77 -6.28
CA LYS A 140 -15.49 -5.05 -6.81
C LYS A 140 -14.03 -4.98 -7.24
N LYS A 141 -13.61 -3.86 -7.84
CA LYS A 141 -12.23 -3.66 -8.28
C LYS A 141 -11.31 -3.45 -7.08
N ILE A 142 -11.71 -2.62 -6.08
CA ILE A 142 -10.96 -2.42 -4.85
C ILE A 142 -10.76 -3.76 -4.14
N THR A 143 -11.86 -4.49 -3.87
CA THR A 143 -11.81 -5.79 -3.20
C THR A 143 -10.91 -6.80 -3.93
N ASN A 144 -11.03 -6.88 -5.26
CA ASN A 144 -10.22 -7.79 -6.07
C ASN A 144 -8.75 -7.38 -6.04
N SER A 145 -8.45 -6.10 -6.17
CA SER A 145 -7.07 -5.57 -6.16
C SER A 145 -6.39 -5.86 -4.83
N ILE A 146 -7.03 -5.55 -3.71
CA ILE A 146 -6.52 -5.86 -2.37
C ILE A 146 -6.30 -7.38 -2.21
N LYS A 147 -7.32 -8.20 -2.53
CA LYS A 147 -7.27 -9.65 -2.31
C LYS A 147 -6.23 -10.37 -3.18
N ARG A 148 -5.83 -9.79 -4.31
CA ARG A 148 -4.96 -10.42 -5.32
C ARG A 148 -3.58 -9.77 -5.48
N HIS A 149 -3.24 -8.74 -4.69
CA HIS A 149 -1.97 -8.04 -4.82
C HIS A 149 -0.75 -8.95 -4.59
N MET A 150 -0.91 -10.05 -3.86
CA MET A 150 0.16 -11.03 -3.62
C MET A 150 0.44 -11.98 -4.79
N PHE A 151 -0.14 -11.77 -5.97
CA PHE A 151 0.25 -12.50 -7.16
C PHE A 151 1.74 -12.23 -7.51
N PRO A 152 2.56 -13.23 -7.93
CA PRO A 152 2.24 -14.64 -8.19
C PRO A 152 2.36 -15.58 -6.97
N LEU A 153 2.73 -15.10 -5.77
CA LEU A 153 2.77 -15.93 -4.58
C LEU A 153 1.39 -16.58 -4.32
N TYR A 154 0.35 -15.81 -4.57
CA TYR A 154 -1.01 -16.32 -4.68
C TYR A 154 -1.31 -16.62 -6.16
N ILE A 155 -1.58 -17.88 -6.50
CA ILE A 155 -1.69 -18.39 -7.88
C ILE A 155 -2.76 -17.65 -8.70
N VAL A 156 -3.83 -17.14 -8.06
CA VAL A 156 -4.93 -16.47 -8.77
C VAL A 156 -4.58 -15.00 -9.02
N PRO A 157 -4.44 -14.60 -10.30
CA PRO A 157 -4.04 -13.24 -10.66
C PRO A 157 -5.16 -12.21 -10.39
N PRO A 158 -4.81 -10.92 -10.34
CA PRO A 158 -5.78 -9.83 -10.38
C PRO A 158 -6.67 -9.92 -11.63
N ARG A 159 -7.95 -9.55 -11.47
CA ARG A 159 -8.90 -9.55 -12.59
C ARG A 159 -8.87 -8.24 -13.39
N TYR A 160 -8.43 -7.16 -12.76
CA TYR A 160 -8.49 -5.80 -13.30
C TYR A 160 -7.09 -5.20 -13.42
N LYS A 161 -6.90 -4.23 -14.33
CA LYS A 161 -5.63 -3.51 -14.54
C LYS A 161 -5.09 -2.91 -13.24
N GLU A 162 -5.99 -2.35 -12.45
CA GLU A 162 -5.69 -1.69 -11.18
C GLU A 162 -4.99 -2.65 -10.21
N GLY A 163 -5.45 -3.89 -10.13
CA GLY A 163 -4.82 -4.92 -9.30
C GLY A 163 -3.39 -5.28 -9.76
N TYR A 164 -3.14 -5.32 -11.07
CA TYR A 164 -1.77 -5.53 -11.58
C TYR A 164 -0.87 -4.34 -11.29
N ILE A 165 -1.38 -3.11 -11.42
CA ILE A 165 -0.62 -1.90 -11.10
C ILE A 165 -0.20 -1.94 -9.63
N ILE A 166 -1.14 -2.19 -8.70
CA ILE A 166 -0.85 -2.27 -7.27
C ILE A 166 0.16 -3.39 -6.98
N THR A 167 -0.02 -4.58 -7.56
CA THR A 167 0.90 -5.71 -7.41
C THR A 167 2.33 -5.36 -7.80
N ILE A 168 2.51 -4.67 -8.92
CA ILE A 168 3.84 -4.30 -9.43
C ILE A 168 4.46 -3.20 -8.56
N VAL A 169 3.67 -2.18 -8.22
CA VAL A 169 4.14 -1.03 -7.41
C VAL A 169 4.49 -1.47 -5.99
N ASP A 170 3.67 -2.32 -5.37
CA ASP A 170 3.94 -2.92 -4.06
C ASP A 170 5.29 -3.65 -4.06
N LYS A 171 5.48 -4.59 -4.97
CA LYS A 171 6.73 -5.36 -5.06
C LYS A 171 7.94 -4.49 -5.34
N TYR A 172 7.79 -3.49 -6.20
CA TYR A 172 8.86 -2.52 -6.47
C TYR A 172 9.26 -1.75 -5.21
N ASN A 173 8.28 -1.28 -4.42
CA ASN A 173 8.56 -0.57 -3.17
C ASN A 173 9.19 -1.51 -2.13
N SER A 174 8.60 -2.69 -1.89
CA SER A 174 9.13 -3.68 -0.95
C SER A 174 10.59 -4.06 -1.27
N MET A 175 10.95 -4.20 -2.56
CA MET A 175 12.33 -4.43 -2.96
C MET A 175 13.27 -3.27 -2.63
N ASN A 176 12.81 -2.03 -2.75
CA ASN A 176 13.61 -0.84 -2.43
C ASN A 176 13.75 -0.58 -0.91
N GLU A 177 12.82 -1.11 -0.12
CA GLU A 177 12.83 -1.02 1.34
C GLU A 177 13.78 -2.04 1.98
N MET A 178 14.20 -3.09 1.25
CA MET A 178 15.13 -4.11 1.74
C MET A 178 16.60 -3.63 1.64
N PRO A 179 17.35 -3.58 2.75
CA PRO A 179 18.73 -3.05 2.77
C PRO A 179 19.71 -3.77 1.85
N SER A 180 19.52 -5.08 1.65
CA SER A 180 20.42 -5.93 0.85
C SER A 180 20.26 -5.75 -0.67
N ILE A 181 19.23 -5.06 -1.13
CA ILE A 181 18.90 -4.95 -2.57
C ILE A 181 19.17 -3.53 -3.12
N LYS A 182 19.55 -2.57 -2.27
CA LYS A 182 19.84 -1.19 -2.73
C LYS A 182 20.83 -1.13 -3.90
N ASN A 183 21.81 -2.03 -3.94
CA ASN A 183 22.78 -2.10 -5.04
C ASN A 183 22.19 -2.71 -6.33
N VAL A 184 21.25 -3.64 -6.22
CA VAL A 184 20.56 -4.26 -7.38
C VAL A 184 19.48 -3.33 -7.93
N SER A 185 18.77 -2.60 -7.06
CA SER A 185 17.72 -1.67 -7.47
C SER A 185 18.25 -0.51 -8.31
N GLN A 186 19.45 0.02 -8.01
CA GLN A 186 20.08 1.05 -8.84
C GLN A 186 20.37 0.56 -10.26
N ILE A 187 20.76 -0.70 -10.43
CA ILE A 187 21.03 -1.32 -11.73
C ILE A 187 19.71 -1.54 -12.49
N VAL A 188 18.68 -1.99 -11.81
CA VAL A 188 17.34 -2.22 -12.39
C VAL A 188 16.70 -0.89 -12.79
N VAL A 189 16.72 0.13 -11.93
CA VAL A 189 16.17 1.46 -12.22
C VAL A 189 16.92 2.11 -13.40
N LYS A 190 18.24 1.95 -13.49
CA LYS A 190 19.05 2.46 -14.62
C LYS A 190 18.69 1.75 -15.93
N LYS A 191 18.49 0.42 -15.91
CA LYS A 191 18.05 -0.36 -17.07
C LYS A 191 16.61 -0.04 -17.48
N THR A 192 15.70 0.11 -16.51
CA THR A 192 14.29 0.43 -16.80
C THR A 192 14.14 1.83 -17.37
N LYS A 193 14.85 2.85 -16.83
CA LYS A 193 14.91 4.20 -17.43
C LYS A 193 15.46 4.17 -18.86
N THR A 194 16.45 3.33 -19.14
CA THR A 194 17.03 3.19 -20.49
C THR A 194 16.04 2.53 -21.45
N ILE A 195 15.30 1.52 -21.01
CA ILE A 195 14.27 0.82 -21.81
C ILE A 195 13.09 1.76 -22.06
N LEU A 196 12.58 2.46 -21.05
CA LEU A 196 11.51 3.44 -21.19
C LEU A 196 11.91 4.60 -22.13
N LYS A 197 13.13 5.12 -22.05
CA LYS A 197 13.62 6.11 -23.03
C LYS A 197 13.62 5.57 -24.46
N ARG A 198 13.96 4.30 -24.69
CA ARG A 198 13.93 3.68 -26.03
C ARG A 198 12.53 3.43 -26.57
N ILE A 199 11.54 3.25 -25.69
CA ILE A 199 10.15 3.01 -26.08
C ILE A 199 9.37 4.31 -26.29
N PHE A 200 9.68 5.36 -25.54
CA PHE A 200 8.91 6.62 -25.53
C PHE A 200 9.62 7.81 -26.20
N VAL A 201 10.85 7.64 -26.69
CA VAL A 201 11.56 8.63 -27.53
C VAL A 201 11.71 8.04 -28.92
N LYS A 202 10.60 8.00 -29.64
CA LYS A 202 10.51 7.97 -31.10
C LYS A 202 9.55 9.06 -31.53
#